data_a753a98b5af174d15e6d4c1e0e305d9e
#
_entry.id   a753a98b5af174d15e6d4c1e0e305d9e
#
_cell.length_a   1.000
_cell.length_b   1.000
_cell.length_c   1.000
_cell.angle_alpha   90.00
_cell.angle_beta   90.00
_cell.angle_gamma   90.00
#
_symmetry.space_group_name_H-M   'P 1'
#
loop_
_entity.id
_entity.type
_entity.pdbx_description
1 polymer ?
#
loop_
_entity_poly.entity_id
_entity_poly.type
_entity_poly.pdbx_seq_one_letter_code
_entity_poly.pdbx_strand_id
1 'polypeptide(L)'
;MAEVISVSALNRYVKNLLDVNDVLFDLALRGEIANFVQNARSGHCYFSLRDEAASVRAVMFRSDARRLGFQPEEGMKVVVRCRVTLYERDGAFQVYVNDMFPDGIGSTQLAFEQLKAKLDKEGLFAPEHKKPLPRFPQCIGLVTSKTGAALQDIRNVIGRRWPAVRLLLAPVNVQGFEAAEEIADAISRLDKSGRVDEIIVARGGGSREDLWVFNAEVIARAAYRLSLIHI
;
A
#
# COMPACT_ATOMS: atom_id res chain seq x y z
N MET A 1 12.97 -49.68 2.44
CA MET A 1 14.20 -49.15 3.04
C MET A 1 14.13 -47.63 3.00
N ALA A 2 14.49 -46.93 4.07
CA ALA A 2 14.54 -45.48 4.03
C ALA A 2 15.68 -45.04 3.10
N GLU A 3 15.41 -44.10 2.21
CA GLU A 3 16.42 -43.53 1.32
C GLU A 3 17.31 -42.58 2.12
N VAL A 4 18.63 -42.67 1.93
CA VAL A 4 19.58 -41.78 2.61
C VAL A 4 19.81 -40.54 1.76
N ILE A 5 19.40 -39.38 2.25
CA ILE A 5 19.57 -38.08 1.57
C ILE A 5 20.48 -37.17 2.39
N SER A 6 21.13 -36.21 1.74
CA SER A 6 21.94 -35.19 2.43
C SER A 6 21.06 -34.11 3.07
N VAL A 7 21.60 -33.39 4.07
CA VAL A 7 20.90 -32.23 4.71
C VAL A 7 20.51 -31.18 3.65
N SER A 8 21.41 -30.88 2.72
CA SER A 8 21.12 -29.92 1.65
C SER A 8 20.00 -30.39 0.71
N ALA A 9 19.94 -31.73 0.42
CA ALA A 9 18.85 -32.30 -0.38
C ALA A 9 17.50 -32.19 0.38
N LEU A 10 17.51 -32.45 1.70
CA LEU A 10 16.32 -32.30 2.53
C LEU A 10 15.83 -30.83 2.53
N ASN A 11 16.73 -29.87 2.82
CA ASN A 11 16.36 -28.46 2.83
C ASN A 11 15.80 -27.98 1.49
N ARG A 12 16.44 -28.40 0.39
CA ARG A 12 15.94 -28.09 -0.98
C ARG A 12 14.56 -28.71 -1.24
N TYR A 13 14.37 -29.95 -0.82
CA TYR A 13 13.08 -30.63 -0.96
C TYR A 13 11.96 -29.89 -0.22
N VAL A 14 12.19 -29.54 1.07
CA VAL A 14 11.21 -28.79 1.87
C VAL A 14 10.95 -27.41 1.28
N LYS A 15 12.01 -26.72 0.84
CA LYS A 15 11.86 -25.42 0.17
C LYS A 15 10.96 -25.53 -1.08
N ASN A 16 11.22 -26.52 -1.92
CA ASN A 16 10.41 -26.73 -3.13
C ASN A 16 8.94 -27.01 -2.79
N LEU A 17 8.65 -27.77 -1.72
CA LEU A 17 7.27 -27.99 -1.27
C LEU A 17 6.57 -26.70 -0.85
N LEU A 18 7.29 -25.77 -0.22
CA LEU A 18 6.76 -24.48 0.17
C LEU A 18 6.55 -23.56 -1.05
N ASP A 19 7.54 -23.53 -1.94
CA ASP A 19 7.56 -22.62 -3.10
C ASP A 19 6.50 -22.97 -4.18
N VAL A 20 6.05 -24.24 -4.27
CA VAL A 20 4.99 -24.66 -5.21
C VAL A 20 3.58 -24.57 -4.63
N ASN A 21 3.44 -24.18 -3.38
CA ASN A 21 2.15 -24.07 -2.73
C ASN A 21 1.58 -22.66 -2.95
N ASP A 22 0.53 -22.56 -3.75
CA ASP A 22 -0.09 -21.27 -4.13
C ASP A 22 -0.53 -20.43 -2.93
N VAL A 23 -1.01 -21.08 -1.85
CA VAL A 23 -1.44 -20.38 -0.63
C VAL A 23 -0.26 -19.77 0.12
N LEU A 24 0.91 -20.43 0.08
CA LEU A 24 2.11 -19.97 0.78
C LEU A 24 2.95 -19.00 -0.06
N PHE A 25 2.67 -18.94 -1.36
CA PHE A 25 3.39 -18.07 -2.29
C PHE A 25 2.99 -16.59 -2.17
N ASP A 26 1.73 -16.32 -1.86
CA ASP A 26 1.20 -14.96 -1.70
C ASP A 26 0.11 -14.95 -0.62
N LEU A 27 0.50 -14.60 0.60
CA LEU A 27 -0.43 -14.55 1.72
C LEU A 27 -0.28 -13.27 2.52
N ALA A 28 -1.33 -12.90 3.23
CA ALA A 28 -1.33 -11.81 4.21
C ALA A 28 -1.17 -12.39 5.62
N LEU A 29 -0.14 -11.95 6.35
CA LEU A 29 0.07 -12.27 7.74
C LEU A 29 -0.12 -11.03 8.61
N ARG A 30 -0.87 -11.19 9.70
CA ARG A 30 -1.00 -10.18 10.76
C ARG A 30 -0.08 -10.55 11.91
N GLY A 31 0.63 -9.57 12.45
CA GLY A 31 1.50 -9.77 13.61
C GLY A 31 2.07 -8.46 14.14
N GLU A 32 2.79 -8.59 15.25
CA GLU A 32 3.57 -7.51 15.85
C GLU A 32 5.04 -7.67 15.46
N ILE A 33 5.67 -6.57 15.09
CA ILE A 33 7.11 -6.54 14.76
C ILE A 33 7.92 -6.72 16.04
N ALA A 34 8.84 -7.66 16.03
CA ALA A 34 9.80 -7.88 17.09
C ALA A 34 11.20 -8.10 16.53
N ASN A 35 12.24 -7.75 17.31
CA ASN A 35 13.65 -7.87 16.94
C ASN A 35 13.99 -7.20 15.60
N PHE A 36 13.46 -5.99 15.38
CA PHE A 36 13.66 -5.26 14.14
C PHE A 36 15.09 -4.75 13.97
N VAL A 37 15.74 -5.14 12.89
CA VAL A 37 17.09 -4.69 12.51
C VAL A 37 17.12 -4.35 11.02
N GLN A 38 17.47 -3.11 10.70
CA GLN A 38 17.82 -2.75 9.34
C GLN A 38 19.33 -2.84 9.16
N ASN A 39 19.79 -3.71 8.27
CA ASN A 39 21.21 -3.86 7.99
C ASN A 39 21.74 -2.64 7.22
N ALA A 40 22.65 -1.89 7.83
CA ALA A 40 23.20 -0.65 7.27
C ALA A 40 23.88 -0.83 5.89
N ARG A 41 24.50 -2.00 5.65
CA ARG A 41 25.24 -2.27 4.40
C ARG A 41 24.30 -2.68 3.25
N SER A 42 23.39 -3.64 3.52
CA SER A 42 22.49 -4.18 2.48
C SER A 42 21.19 -3.39 2.36
N GLY A 43 20.75 -2.71 3.41
CA GLY A 43 19.47 -2.03 3.52
C GLY A 43 18.28 -3.01 3.68
N HIS A 44 18.53 -4.31 3.87
CA HIS A 44 17.48 -5.28 4.16
C HIS A 44 17.01 -5.14 5.59
N CYS A 45 15.72 -5.37 5.82
CA CYS A 45 15.14 -5.42 7.15
C CYS A 45 14.97 -6.89 7.58
N TYR A 46 15.42 -7.20 8.78
CA TYR A 46 15.28 -8.48 9.44
C TYR A 46 14.47 -8.26 10.70
N PHE A 47 13.43 -9.04 10.90
CA PHE A 47 12.58 -8.95 12.08
C PHE A 47 11.85 -10.27 12.31
N SER A 48 11.08 -10.33 13.38
CA SER A 48 10.12 -11.41 13.60
C SER A 48 8.72 -10.83 13.58
N LEU A 49 7.78 -11.56 13.02
CA LEU A 49 6.35 -11.31 13.22
C LEU A 49 5.87 -12.26 14.29
N ARG A 50 5.24 -11.74 15.33
CA ARG A 50 4.69 -12.52 16.43
C ARG A 50 3.22 -12.23 16.66
N ASP A 51 2.50 -13.21 17.15
CA ASP A 51 1.20 -13.11 17.78
C ASP A 51 1.28 -13.61 19.22
N GLU A 52 0.14 -13.89 19.84
CA GLU A 52 0.07 -14.37 21.22
C GLU A 52 0.67 -15.77 21.40
N ALA A 53 0.72 -16.59 20.35
CA ALA A 53 1.05 -18.00 20.42
C ALA A 53 2.33 -18.39 19.65
N ALA A 54 2.71 -17.61 18.63
CA ALA A 54 3.74 -18.00 17.67
C ALA A 54 4.58 -16.82 17.17
N SER A 55 5.72 -17.16 16.57
CA SER A 55 6.61 -16.20 15.93
C SER A 55 7.19 -16.80 14.67
N VAL A 56 7.36 -16.00 13.63
CA VAL A 56 8.04 -16.37 12.39
C VAL A 56 9.10 -15.33 12.02
N ARG A 57 10.25 -15.78 11.52
CA ARG A 57 11.28 -14.88 11.00
C ARG A 57 10.81 -14.24 9.71
N ALA A 58 11.07 -12.94 9.57
CA ALA A 58 10.69 -12.14 8.41
C ALA A 58 11.90 -11.40 7.84
N VAL A 59 11.99 -11.37 6.53
CA VAL A 59 12.99 -10.62 5.78
C VAL A 59 12.29 -9.77 4.75
N MET A 60 12.57 -8.46 4.77
CA MET A 60 12.12 -7.55 3.74
C MET A 60 13.33 -7.00 2.99
N PHE A 61 13.36 -7.19 1.67
CA PHE A 61 14.48 -6.73 0.87
C PHE A 61 14.46 -5.21 0.70
N ARG A 62 15.62 -4.63 0.46
CA ARG A 62 15.80 -3.18 0.30
C ARG A 62 14.86 -2.56 -0.74
N SER A 63 14.62 -3.26 -1.85
CA SER A 63 13.70 -2.80 -2.91
C SER A 63 12.30 -2.53 -2.36
N ASP A 64 11.81 -3.44 -1.53
CA ASP A 64 10.48 -3.41 -0.97
C ASP A 64 10.41 -2.45 0.22
N ALA A 65 11.41 -2.49 1.11
CA ALA A 65 11.52 -1.58 2.25
C ALA A 65 11.56 -0.09 1.84
N ARG A 66 12.13 0.23 0.68
CA ARG A 66 12.15 1.61 0.16
C ARG A 66 10.81 2.12 -0.34
N ARG A 67 9.89 1.22 -0.67
CA ARG A 67 8.54 1.58 -1.12
C ARG A 67 7.58 1.86 0.02
N LEU A 68 7.95 1.47 1.25
CA LEU A 68 7.11 1.75 2.42
C LEU A 68 7.00 3.25 2.64
N GLY A 69 5.78 3.72 2.85
CA GLY A 69 5.49 5.11 3.20
C GLY A 69 5.79 5.46 4.66
N PHE A 70 6.26 4.50 5.46
CA PHE A 70 6.60 4.67 6.87
C PHE A 70 7.82 3.83 7.23
N GLN A 71 8.43 4.12 8.36
CA GLN A 71 9.53 3.35 8.91
C GLN A 71 8.98 2.33 9.92
N PRO A 72 9.14 1.01 9.66
CA PRO A 72 8.76 -0.01 10.62
C PRO A 72 9.58 0.10 11.91
N GLU A 73 8.90 -0.06 13.04
CA GLU A 73 9.51 0.02 14.37
C GLU A 73 9.11 -1.18 15.23
N GLU A 74 9.93 -1.48 16.22
CA GLU A 74 9.66 -2.50 17.23
C GLU A 74 8.29 -2.28 17.89
N GLY A 75 7.50 -3.33 18.04
CA GLY A 75 6.19 -3.29 18.67
C GLY A 75 5.03 -2.80 17.78
N MET A 76 5.31 -2.38 16.54
CA MET A 76 4.23 -2.07 15.60
C MET A 76 3.42 -3.30 15.24
N LYS A 77 2.10 -3.19 15.27
CA LYS A 77 1.19 -4.17 14.67
C LYS A 77 1.06 -3.89 13.19
N VAL A 78 1.22 -4.93 12.39
CA VAL A 78 1.22 -4.81 10.93
C VAL A 78 0.47 -5.98 10.27
N VAL A 79 -0.01 -5.73 9.06
CA VAL A 79 -0.38 -6.77 8.10
C VAL A 79 0.66 -6.72 6.98
N VAL A 80 1.31 -7.84 6.73
CA VAL A 80 2.31 -7.96 5.67
C VAL A 80 1.83 -8.87 4.54
N ARG A 81 2.13 -8.51 3.30
CA ARG A 81 2.04 -9.41 2.15
C ARG A 81 3.37 -10.14 2.02
N CYS A 82 3.35 -11.44 2.03
CA CYS A 82 4.59 -12.21 2.06
C CYS A 82 4.45 -13.58 1.39
N ARG A 83 5.59 -14.20 1.10
CA ARG A 83 5.69 -15.61 0.75
C ARG A 83 6.44 -16.37 1.82
N VAL A 84 6.00 -17.59 2.07
CA VAL A 84 6.67 -18.50 2.99
C VAL A 84 7.79 -19.24 2.24
N THR A 85 8.93 -19.38 2.88
CA THR A 85 10.07 -20.11 2.30
C THR A 85 10.99 -20.69 3.38
N LEU A 86 11.96 -21.46 2.94
CA LEU A 86 13.03 -21.99 3.78
C LEU A 86 14.37 -21.47 3.28
N TYR A 87 15.19 -20.91 4.16
CA TYR A 87 16.54 -20.54 3.80
C TYR A 87 17.45 -21.78 3.81
N GLU A 88 17.89 -22.20 2.62
CA GLU A 88 18.51 -23.53 2.40
C GLU A 88 19.78 -23.75 3.21
N ARG A 89 20.57 -22.70 3.49
CA ARG A 89 21.88 -22.86 4.14
C ARG A 89 21.79 -23.37 5.58
N ASP A 90 20.80 -22.89 6.33
CA ASP A 90 20.62 -23.25 7.74
C ASP A 90 19.28 -23.92 8.04
N GLY A 91 18.46 -24.15 7.01
CA GLY A 91 17.13 -24.76 7.14
C GLY A 91 16.12 -23.86 7.86
N ALA A 92 16.36 -22.55 7.92
CA ALA A 92 15.49 -21.65 8.65
C ALA A 92 14.19 -21.40 7.91
N PHE A 93 13.06 -21.72 8.56
CA PHE A 93 11.73 -21.34 8.13
C PHE A 93 11.54 -19.83 8.30
N GLN A 94 11.12 -19.14 7.24
CA GLN A 94 10.96 -17.69 7.25
C GLN A 94 9.96 -17.22 6.20
N VAL A 95 9.57 -15.95 6.29
CA VAL A 95 8.75 -15.27 5.28
C VAL A 95 9.55 -14.15 4.61
N TYR A 96 9.40 -14.03 3.30
CA TYR A 96 9.86 -12.86 2.55
C TYR A 96 8.72 -11.90 2.38
N VAL A 97 8.87 -10.72 2.97
CA VAL A 97 7.85 -9.67 3.00
C VAL A 97 8.03 -8.76 1.79
N ASN A 98 6.98 -8.65 0.98
CA ASN A 98 6.94 -7.82 -0.22
C ASN A 98 6.29 -6.47 0.03
N ASP A 99 5.33 -6.42 0.97
CA ASP A 99 4.62 -5.19 1.34
C ASP A 99 4.16 -5.24 2.81
N MET A 100 3.90 -4.06 3.40
CA MET A 100 3.55 -3.93 4.81
C MET A 100 2.61 -2.74 5.03
N PHE A 101 1.55 -2.97 5.80
CA PHE A 101 0.63 -1.95 6.26
C PHE A 101 0.57 -1.91 7.79
N PRO A 102 0.50 -0.71 8.39
CA PRO A 102 0.27 -0.59 9.81
C PRO A 102 -1.14 -1.10 10.16
N ASP A 103 -1.25 -1.87 11.24
CA ASP A 103 -2.48 -2.44 11.76
C ASP A 103 -2.80 -1.88 13.15
N GLY A 104 -4.08 -1.59 13.39
CA GLY A 104 -4.52 -0.96 14.63
C GLY A 104 -4.24 0.55 14.73
N ILE A 105 -4.97 1.20 15.64
CA ILE A 105 -5.02 2.68 15.74
C ILE A 105 -3.63 3.29 16.01
N GLY A 106 -2.86 2.69 16.93
CA GLY A 106 -1.55 3.22 17.32
C GLY A 106 -0.53 3.17 16.19
N SER A 107 -0.38 2.01 15.53
CA SER A 107 0.56 1.83 14.41
C SER A 107 0.18 2.70 13.21
N THR A 108 -1.12 2.78 12.91
CA THR A 108 -1.63 3.63 11.81
C THR A 108 -1.37 5.11 12.08
N GLN A 109 -1.58 5.58 13.32
CA GLN A 109 -1.32 6.96 13.67
C GLN A 109 0.17 7.30 13.59
N LEU A 110 1.04 6.42 14.11
CA LEU A 110 2.48 6.63 14.07
C LEU A 110 3.00 6.69 12.63
N ALA A 111 2.59 5.76 11.78
CA ALA A 111 2.97 5.74 10.37
C ALA A 111 2.46 6.99 9.62
N PHE A 112 1.25 7.45 9.92
CA PHE A 112 0.69 8.69 9.36
C PHE A 112 1.54 9.92 9.74
N GLU A 113 1.90 10.06 11.02
CA GLU A 113 2.71 11.20 11.47
C GLU A 113 4.13 11.17 10.87
N GLN A 114 4.74 10.00 10.74
CA GLN A 114 6.03 9.85 10.07
C GLN A 114 5.95 10.29 8.60
N LEU A 115 4.96 9.80 7.86
CA LEU A 115 4.77 10.16 6.46
C LEU A 115 4.46 11.64 6.29
N LYS A 116 3.54 12.19 7.12
CA LYS A 116 3.20 13.61 7.12
C LYS A 116 4.43 14.47 7.35
N ALA A 117 5.22 14.18 8.38
CA ALA A 117 6.45 14.94 8.68
C ALA A 117 7.48 14.86 7.54
N LYS A 118 7.60 13.70 6.89
CA LYS A 118 8.47 13.53 5.71
C LYS A 118 8.03 14.41 4.55
N LEU A 119 6.75 14.34 4.17
CA LEU A 119 6.21 15.09 3.03
C LEU A 119 6.16 16.60 3.28
N ASP A 120 5.92 17.00 4.53
CA ASP A 120 5.95 18.41 4.95
C ASP A 120 7.38 18.99 4.84
N LYS A 121 8.38 18.24 5.30
CA LYS A 121 9.80 18.60 5.15
C LYS A 121 10.22 18.73 3.69
N GLU A 122 9.63 17.94 2.79
CA GLU A 122 9.86 18.03 1.35
C GLU A 122 9.05 19.16 0.67
N GLY A 123 8.18 19.87 1.42
CA GLY A 123 7.39 20.99 0.94
C GLY A 123 6.13 20.62 0.14
N LEU A 124 5.69 19.35 0.17
CA LEU A 124 4.53 18.92 -0.62
C LEU A 124 3.21 19.63 -0.21
N PHE A 125 3.12 20.08 1.02
CA PHE A 125 1.92 20.75 1.54
C PHE A 125 1.99 22.29 1.47
N ALA A 126 3.07 22.83 0.90
CA ALA A 126 3.25 24.28 0.81
C ALA A 126 2.07 24.94 0.04
N PRO A 127 1.51 26.06 0.58
CA PRO A 127 0.35 26.71 -0.03
C PRO A 127 0.55 27.13 -1.49
N GLU A 128 1.80 27.40 -1.88
CA GLU A 128 2.18 27.83 -3.24
C GLU A 128 1.89 26.76 -4.29
N HIS A 129 1.83 25.50 -3.89
CA HIS A 129 1.52 24.38 -4.79
C HIS A 129 0.03 24.13 -4.95
N LYS A 130 -0.80 24.74 -4.07
CA LYS A 130 -2.25 24.59 -4.12
C LYS A 130 -2.85 25.46 -5.20
N LYS A 131 -3.53 24.87 -6.16
CA LYS A 131 -4.19 25.56 -7.25
C LYS A 131 -5.64 25.89 -6.89
N PRO A 132 -6.17 27.05 -7.32
CA PRO A 132 -7.57 27.37 -7.10
C PRO A 132 -8.47 26.43 -7.91
N LEU A 133 -9.62 26.07 -7.35
CA LEU A 133 -10.60 25.25 -8.03
C LEU A 133 -11.23 25.97 -9.23
N PRO A 134 -11.54 25.26 -10.32
CA PRO A 134 -12.27 25.84 -11.42
C PRO A 134 -13.68 26.22 -10.95
N ARG A 135 -14.10 27.45 -11.26
CA ARG A 135 -15.44 27.93 -10.87
C ARG A 135 -16.57 27.14 -11.56
N PHE A 136 -16.35 26.71 -12.79
CA PHE A 136 -17.29 25.97 -13.62
C PHE A 136 -16.60 24.87 -14.42
N PRO A 137 -16.31 23.72 -13.79
CA PRO A 137 -15.67 22.61 -14.48
C PRO A 137 -16.58 22.04 -15.58
N GLN A 138 -16.01 21.72 -16.73
CA GLN A 138 -16.73 21.08 -17.84
C GLN A 138 -16.68 19.55 -17.76
N CYS A 139 -15.61 19.04 -17.16
CA CYS A 139 -15.40 17.62 -16.99
C CYS A 139 -14.66 17.33 -15.69
N ILE A 140 -15.23 16.48 -14.85
CA ILE A 140 -14.63 16.02 -13.59
C ILE A 140 -14.18 14.56 -13.75
N GLY A 141 -12.90 14.30 -13.47
CA GLY A 141 -12.35 12.96 -13.35
C GLY A 141 -12.73 12.33 -12.02
N LEU A 142 -13.17 11.09 -12.03
CA LEU A 142 -13.50 10.35 -10.81
C LEU A 142 -12.56 9.15 -10.69
N VAL A 143 -11.78 9.08 -9.63
CA VAL A 143 -10.95 7.92 -9.27
C VAL A 143 -11.61 7.24 -8.07
N THR A 144 -12.32 6.15 -8.34
CA THR A 144 -13.09 5.40 -7.32
C THR A 144 -13.48 4.02 -7.85
N SER A 145 -14.07 3.19 -7.01
CA SER A 145 -14.55 1.87 -7.43
C SER A 145 -15.76 1.97 -8.37
N LYS A 146 -15.84 1.03 -9.33
CA LYS A 146 -16.90 1.01 -10.35
C LYS A 146 -18.31 0.85 -9.78
N THR A 147 -18.46 0.17 -8.66
CA THR A 147 -19.75 -0.22 -8.06
C THR A 147 -19.96 0.34 -6.65
N GLY A 148 -19.05 1.19 -6.16
CA GLY A 148 -19.07 1.69 -4.78
C GLY A 148 -20.17 2.72 -4.52
N ALA A 149 -20.61 2.81 -3.26
CA ALA A 149 -21.57 3.81 -2.80
C ALA A 149 -21.08 5.25 -3.10
N ALA A 150 -19.78 5.51 -2.92
CA ALA A 150 -19.18 6.82 -3.20
C ALA A 150 -19.45 7.30 -4.62
N LEU A 151 -19.35 6.43 -5.62
CA LEU A 151 -19.66 6.81 -7.01
C LEU A 151 -21.12 7.24 -7.18
N GLN A 152 -22.05 6.52 -6.55
CA GLN A 152 -23.48 6.85 -6.62
C GLN A 152 -23.78 8.15 -5.91
N ASP A 153 -23.19 8.38 -4.73
CA ASP A 153 -23.36 9.61 -3.98
C ASP A 153 -22.83 10.82 -4.75
N ILE A 154 -21.62 10.72 -5.33
CA ILE A 154 -21.04 11.77 -6.17
C ILE A 154 -21.96 12.07 -7.38
N ARG A 155 -22.42 11.05 -8.09
CA ARG A 155 -23.33 11.21 -9.24
C ARG A 155 -24.64 11.88 -8.84
N ASN A 156 -25.23 11.48 -7.72
CA ASN A 156 -26.48 12.04 -7.21
C ASN A 156 -26.32 13.51 -6.81
N VAL A 157 -25.24 13.85 -6.12
CA VAL A 157 -24.97 15.23 -5.68
C VAL A 157 -24.68 16.12 -6.87
N ILE A 158 -23.77 15.72 -7.76
CA ILE A 158 -23.39 16.50 -8.94
C ILE A 158 -24.57 16.62 -9.89
N GLY A 159 -25.30 15.54 -10.17
CA GLY A 159 -26.46 15.56 -11.06
C GLY A 159 -27.55 16.52 -10.60
N ARG A 160 -27.72 16.74 -9.29
CA ARG A 160 -28.65 17.72 -8.74
C ARG A 160 -28.13 19.17 -8.77
N ARG A 161 -26.82 19.35 -8.55
CA ARG A 161 -26.23 20.69 -8.36
C ARG A 161 -25.64 21.29 -9.63
N TRP A 162 -25.05 20.42 -10.46
CA TRP A 162 -24.39 20.83 -11.71
C TRP A 162 -24.58 19.80 -12.83
N PRO A 163 -25.80 19.63 -13.35
CA PRO A 163 -26.13 18.57 -14.34
C PRO A 163 -25.41 18.71 -15.69
N ALA A 164 -24.84 19.89 -15.98
CA ALA A 164 -24.14 20.15 -17.25
C ALA A 164 -22.70 19.56 -17.26
N VAL A 165 -22.13 19.18 -16.11
CA VAL A 165 -20.77 18.67 -16.05
C VAL A 165 -20.70 17.21 -16.53
N ARG A 166 -19.66 16.89 -17.26
CA ARG A 166 -19.34 15.50 -17.64
C ARG A 166 -18.54 14.84 -16.54
N LEU A 167 -18.82 13.57 -16.27
CA LEU A 167 -18.06 12.76 -15.33
C LEU A 167 -17.27 11.70 -16.08
N LEU A 168 -15.97 11.68 -15.91
CA LEU A 168 -15.07 10.69 -16.51
C LEU A 168 -14.54 9.75 -15.42
N LEU A 169 -15.08 8.53 -15.37
CA LEU A 169 -14.69 7.52 -14.38
C LEU A 169 -13.40 6.81 -14.79
N ALA A 170 -12.41 6.82 -13.90
CA ALA A 170 -11.27 5.92 -13.91
C ALA A 170 -11.48 4.90 -12.78
N PRO A 171 -12.00 3.70 -13.08
CA PRO A 171 -12.32 2.70 -12.07
C PRO A 171 -11.03 2.09 -11.52
N VAL A 172 -10.95 1.99 -10.18
CA VAL A 172 -9.81 1.43 -9.43
C VAL A 172 -10.31 0.62 -8.24
N ASN A 173 -9.45 -0.25 -7.72
CA ASN A 173 -9.64 -0.80 -6.39
C ASN A 173 -9.35 0.29 -5.35
N VAL A 174 -10.18 0.39 -4.32
CA VAL A 174 -10.04 1.40 -3.26
C VAL A 174 -9.65 0.77 -1.92
N GLN A 175 -9.28 -0.49 -1.93
CA GLN A 175 -8.79 -1.28 -0.80
C GLN A 175 -7.90 -2.42 -1.29
N GLY A 176 -7.06 -2.98 -0.42
CA GLY A 176 -6.09 -4.01 -0.76
C GLY A 176 -4.71 -3.45 -1.10
N PHE A 177 -3.73 -4.34 -1.24
CA PHE A 177 -2.30 -3.99 -1.38
C PHE A 177 -1.98 -3.19 -2.66
N GLU A 178 -2.67 -3.46 -3.76
CA GLU A 178 -2.39 -2.83 -5.05
C GLU A 178 -3.16 -1.52 -5.27
N ALA A 179 -4.13 -1.22 -4.39
CA ALA A 179 -5.03 -0.09 -4.59
C ALA A 179 -4.30 1.28 -4.63
N ALA A 180 -3.24 1.46 -3.85
CA ALA A 180 -2.49 2.71 -3.83
C ALA A 180 -1.83 3.03 -5.18
N GLU A 181 -1.22 2.02 -5.81
CA GLU A 181 -0.59 2.16 -7.13
C GLU A 181 -1.65 2.36 -8.21
N GLU A 182 -2.76 1.60 -8.18
CA GLU A 182 -3.86 1.78 -9.13
C GLU A 182 -4.46 3.19 -9.07
N ILE A 183 -4.65 3.74 -7.86
CA ILE A 183 -5.15 5.11 -7.65
C ILE A 183 -4.15 6.12 -8.23
N ALA A 184 -2.86 6.01 -7.90
CA ALA A 184 -1.83 6.92 -8.39
C ALA A 184 -1.71 6.89 -9.92
N ASP A 185 -1.77 5.72 -10.53
CA ASP A 185 -1.78 5.54 -11.98
C ASP A 185 -3.04 6.13 -12.63
N ALA A 186 -4.21 5.95 -12.01
CA ALA A 186 -5.46 6.51 -12.49
C ALA A 186 -5.44 8.04 -12.47
N ILE A 187 -4.92 8.65 -11.38
CA ILE A 187 -4.67 10.09 -11.27
C ILE A 187 -3.79 10.56 -12.43
N SER A 188 -2.64 9.89 -12.63
CA SER A 188 -1.69 10.26 -13.68
C SER A 188 -2.27 10.11 -15.09
N ARG A 189 -3.08 9.09 -15.35
CA ARG A 189 -3.77 8.89 -16.65
C ARG A 189 -4.79 9.97 -16.93
N LEU A 190 -5.60 10.34 -15.92
CA LEU A 190 -6.58 11.41 -16.08
C LEU A 190 -5.92 12.75 -16.36
N ASP A 191 -4.85 13.09 -15.62
CA ASP A 191 -4.07 14.31 -15.81
C ASP A 191 -3.48 14.39 -17.23
N LYS A 192 -2.76 13.33 -17.66
CA LYS A 192 -2.16 13.27 -19.00
C LYS A 192 -3.18 13.29 -20.14
N SER A 193 -4.41 12.90 -19.88
CA SER A 193 -5.46 12.92 -20.92
C SER A 193 -5.85 14.32 -21.38
N GLY A 194 -5.64 15.36 -20.56
CA GLY A 194 -6.08 16.72 -20.80
C GLY A 194 -7.59 16.89 -20.95
N ARG A 195 -8.39 15.88 -20.55
CA ARG A 195 -9.84 15.82 -20.77
C ARG A 195 -10.67 16.24 -19.57
N VAL A 196 -10.04 16.42 -18.42
CA VAL A 196 -10.68 16.75 -17.14
C VAL A 196 -10.11 18.06 -16.59
N ASP A 197 -10.98 18.83 -15.94
CA ASP A 197 -10.62 20.12 -15.35
C ASP A 197 -10.22 19.97 -13.88
N GLU A 198 -10.75 18.95 -13.21
CA GLU A 198 -10.42 18.55 -11.85
C GLU A 198 -10.57 17.04 -11.66
N ILE A 199 -9.98 16.50 -10.61
CA ILE A 199 -10.04 15.07 -10.26
C ILE A 199 -10.52 14.92 -8.83
N ILE A 200 -11.56 14.10 -8.63
CA ILE A 200 -12.03 13.68 -7.32
C ILE A 200 -11.55 12.24 -7.09
N VAL A 201 -10.72 12.03 -6.06
CA VAL A 201 -10.31 10.72 -5.59
C VAL A 201 -11.17 10.39 -4.37
N ALA A 202 -11.98 9.34 -4.46
CA ALA A 202 -12.95 9.05 -3.43
C ALA A 202 -13.13 7.57 -3.15
N ARG A 203 -13.47 7.27 -1.88
CA ARG A 203 -13.99 5.96 -1.48
C ARG A 203 -15.21 6.12 -0.57
N GLY A 204 -15.99 5.06 -0.44
CA GLY A 204 -17.07 4.95 0.54
C GLY A 204 -16.56 4.79 1.97
N GLY A 205 -17.47 4.68 2.92
CA GLY A 205 -17.15 4.34 4.30
C GLY A 205 -16.46 2.98 4.42
N GLY A 206 -15.86 2.70 5.58
CA GLY A 206 -15.15 1.48 5.90
C GLY A 206 -14.34 1.63 7.17
N SER A 207 -13.61 0.59 7.54
CA SER A 207 -12.71 0.63 8.70
C SER A 207 -11.58 1.64 8.51
N ARG A 208 -10.91 2.05 9.60
CA ARG A 208 -9.74 2.94 9.52
C ARG A 208 -8.58 2.28 8.79
N GLU A 209 -8.43 0.98 8.94
CA GLU A 209 -7.42 0.17 8.28
C GLU A 209 -7.60 0.21 6.77
N ASP A 210 -8.83 0.08 6.30
CA ASP A 210 -9.15 0.22 4.88
C ASP A 210 -8.88 1.63 4.32
N LEU A 211 -8.95 2.66 5.17
CA LEU A 211 -8.67 4.04 4.77
C LEU A 211 -7.17 4.31 4.60
N TRP A 212 -6.32 3.45 5.18
CA TRP A 212 -4.87 3.64 5.12
C TRP A 212 -4.32 3.74 3.69
N VAL A 213 -4.91 3.03 2.74
CA VAL A 213 -4.51 3.10 1.32
C VAL A 213 -4.39 4.54 0.82
N PHE A 214 -5.28 5.43 1.25
CA PHE A 214 -5.27 6.85 0.84
C PHE A 214 -4.17 7.68 1.51
N ASN A 215 -3.52 7.14 2.54
CA ASN A 215 -2.33 7.73 3.15
C ASN A 215 -1.03 7.24 2.49
N ALA A 216 -1.10 6.47 1.40
CA ALA A 216 0.10 6.02 0.71
C ALA A 216 0.85 7.20 0.07
N GLU A 217 2.18 7.22 0.24
CA GLU A 217 3.07 8.25 -0.30
C GLU A 217 2.91 8.42 -1.82
N VAL A 218 2.71 7.31 -2.55
CA VAL A 218 2.56 7.32 -4.00
C VAL A 218 1.35 8.14 -4.46
N ILE A 219 0.24 8.09 -3.71
CA ILE A 219 -0.96 8.88 -4.00
C ILE A 219 -0.70 10.37 -3.73
N ALA A 220 -0.09 10.71 -2.58
CA ALA A 220 0.25 12.09 -2.26
C ALA A 220 1.17 12.71 -3.33
N ARG A 221 2.16 11.95 -3.80
CA ARG A 221 3.05 12.39 -4.88
C ARG A 221 2.36 12.49 -6.23
N ALA A 222 1.43 11.58 -6.54
CA ALA A 222 0.63 11.68 -7.76
C ALA A 222 -0.24 12.95 -7.75
N ALA A 223 -0.89 13.23 -6.62
CA ALA A 223 -1.67 14.46 -6.45
C ALA A 223 -0.80 15.72 -6.56
N TYR A 224 0.37 15.74 -5.92
CA TYR A 224 1.30 16.87 -6.00
C TYR A 224 1.79 17.18 -7.42
N ARG A 225 1.97 16.16 -8.26
CA ARG A 225 2.47 16.29 -9.64
C ARG A 225 1.40 16.73 -10.64
N LEU A 226 0.14 16.83 -10.22
CA LEU A 226 -0.95 17.17 -11.14
C LEU A 226 -0.70 18.52 -11.80
N SER A 227 -0.85 18.56 -13.13
CA SER A 227 -0.89 19.78 -13.93
C SER A 227 -2.22 20.50 -13.73
N LEU A 228 -3.25 19.74 -13.39
CA LEU A 228 -4.62 20.19 -13.13
C LEU A 228 -4.81 20.66 -11.69
N ILE A 229 -5.95 21.27 -11.44
CA ILE A 229 -6.43 21.65 -10.12
C ILE A 229 -6.94 20.37 -9.42
N HIS A 230 -6.58 20.21 -8.14
CA HIS A 230 -7.01 19.06 -7.35
C HIS A 230 -7.54 19.47 -5.98
N ILE A 231 -8.47 18.70 -5.52
CA ILE A 231 -9.10 18.80 -4.20
C ILE A 231 -8.67 17.58 -3.38
#